data_d1441aa0bdd76977c5189c13396e29cd
#
_entry.id   d1441aa0bdd76977c5189c13396e29cd
#
_cell.length_a   1.000
_cell.length_b   1.000
_cell.length_c   1.000
_cell.angle_alpha   90.00
_cell.angle_beta   90.00
_cell.angle_gamma   90.00
#
_symmetry.space_group_name_H-M   'P 1'
#
loop_
_entity.id
_entity.type
_entity.pdbx_description
1 polymer ?
#
loop_
_entity_poly.entity_id
_entity_poly.type
_entity_poly.pdbx_seq_one_letter_code
_entity_poly.pdbx_strand_id
1 'polypeptide(L)'
;HAGFYYSSDSLKAKFTRTGNQRLTEYCESRGLRINKCGKLVVAKNEEELQRLNDLLERGKKNGVPLQCLTEVEAREIEPRVKTFEKALYSPSTATIDPLEVIMAMQKDAEDEGVNIHLGTGYLQAQGNRVSTSSGSYEARMVINAGGLYADKIAMDFGFSKKYRILPFKG
;
A
#
# COMPACT_ATOMS: atom_id res chain seq x y z
N HIS A 1 1.86 4.07 2.70
CA HIS A 1 3.06 3.22 2.80
C HIS A 1 4.33 4.06 2.73
N ALA A 2 5.34 3.70 3.56
CA ALA A 2 6.58 4.47 3.67
C ALA A 2 7.53 4.35 2.45
N GLY A 3 7.48 3.25 1.69
CA GLY A 3 8.20 3.10 0.42
C GLY A 3 9.68 2.70 0.50
N PHE A 4 10.29 2.63 1.68
CA PHE A 4 11.72 2.34 1.84
C PHE A 4 12.08 0.91 2.26
N TYR A 5 11.09 0.05 2.50
CA TYR A 5 11.32 -1.34 2.94
C TYR A 5 11.65 -2.31 1.79
N TYR A 6 11.30 -1.97 0.57
CA TYR A 6 11.45 -2.86 -0.59
C TYR A 6 12.75 -2.59 -1.35
N SER A 7 13.25 -3.61 -2.05
CA SER A 7 14.42 -3.47 -2.93
C SER A 7 14.18 -2.37 -3.97
N SER A 8 15.19 -1.56 -4.23
CA SER A 8 15.08 -0.33 -5.05
C SER A 8 14.69 -0.58 -6.51
N ASP A 9 15.00 -1.75 -7.04
CA ASP A 9 14.69 -2.22 -8.38
C ASP A 9 13.31 -2.86 -8.54
N SER A 10 12.57 -3.00 -7.42
CA SER A 10 11.28 -3.69 -7.40
C SER A 10 10.11 -2.78 -7.80
N LEU A 11 9.11 -3.37 -8.45
CA LEU A 11 7.84 -2.70 -8.71
C LEU A 11 7.14 -2.28 -7.41
N LYS A 12 7.35 -3.02 -6.31
CA LYS A 12 6.83 -2.66 -4.99
C LYS A 12 7.40 -1.33 -4.49
N ALA A 13 8.72 -1.11 -4.61
CA ALA A 13 9.34 0.17 -4.24
C ALA A 13 8.77 1.32 -5.09
N LYS A 14 8.71 1.13 -6.41
CA LYS A 14 8.16 2.12 -7.33
C LYS A 14 6.71 2.46 -7.02
N PHE A 15 5.84 1.46 -6.89
CA PHE A 15 4.42 1.70 -6.70
C PHE A 15 4.06 2.19 -5.30
N THR A 16 4.78 1.78 -4.25
CA THR A 16 4.54 2.32 -2.91
C THR A 16 4.93 3.79 -2.82
N ARG A 17 6.05 4.21 -3.42
CA ARG A 17 6.45 5.62 -3.48
C ARG A 17 5.44 6.46 -4.27
N THR A 18 5.16 6.06 -5.53
CA THR A 18 4.23 6.79 -6.39
C THR A 18 2.82 6.77 -5.84
N GLY A 19 2.39 5.64 -5.27
CA GLY A 19 1.08 5.49 -4.64
C GLY A 19 0.91 6.34 -3.39
N ASN A 20 1.96 6.47 -2.56
CA ASN A 20 1.94 7.39 -1.42
C ASN A 20 1.67 8.84 -1.87
N GLN A 21 2.42 9.31 -2.86
CA GLN A 21 2.25 10.65 -3.40
C GLN A 21 0.84 10.85 -3.98
N ARG A 22 0.41 9.98 -4.90
CA ARG A 22 -0.90 10.10 -5.55
C ARG A 22 -2.07 10.01 -4.57
N LEU A 23 -1.96 9.14 -3.56
CA LEU A 23 -3.02 9.01 -2.56
C LEU A 23 -3.08 10.25 -1.65
N THR A 24 -1.94 10.86 -1.33
CA THR A 24 -1.88 12.12 -0.61
C THR A 24 -2.55 13.23 -1.41
N GLU A 25 -2.17 13.40 -2.68
CA GLU A 25 -2.77 14.38 -3.60
C GLU A 25 -4.28 14.16 -3.77
N TYR A 26 -4.71 12.91 -3.89
CA TYR A 26 -6.12 12.54 -3.98
C TYR A 26 -6.90 12.95 -2.73
N CYS A 27 -6.40 12.59 -1.54
CA CYS A 27 -7.04 12.95 -0.28
C CYS A 27 -7.16 14.47 -0.12
N GLU A 28 -6.09 15.21 -0.43
CA GLU A 28 -6.07 16.67 -0.33
C GLU A 28 -7.05 17.33 -1.32
N SER A 29 -7.06 16.86 -2.58
CA SER A 29 -7.95 17.41 -3.61
C SER A 29 -9.44 17.15 -3.33
N ARG A 30 -9.76 16.12 -2.54
CA ARG A 30 -11.13 15.75 -2.15
C ARG A 30 -11.51 16.23 -0.75
N GLY A 31 -10.60 16.91 -0.02
CA GLY A 31 -10.83 17.33 1.35
C GLY A 31 -10.99 16.18 2.34
N LEU A 32 -10.45 14.98 2.01
CA LEU A 32 -10.47 13.83 2.89
C LEU A 32 -9.44 13.97 4.00
N ARG A 33 -9.75 13.42 5.18
CA ARG A 33 -8.84 13.50 6.32
C ARG A 33 -7.55 12.71 6.05
N ILE A 34 -6.42 13.42 6.12
CA ILE A 34 -5.09 12.81 6.07
C ILE A 34 -4.26 13.35 7.23
N ASN A 35 -3.75 12.43 8.06
CA ASN A 35 -2.86 12.77 9.15
C ASN A 35 -1.41 12.53 8.73
N LYS A 36 -0.68 13.62 8.45
CA LYS A 36 0.73 13.62 8.05
C LYS A 36 1.66 13.50 9.26
N CYS A 37 1.42 12.52 10.11
CA CYS A 37 2.17 12.30 11.35
C CYS A 37 3.62 11.82 11.14
N GLY A 38 3.98 11.40 9.93
CA GLY A 38 5.25 10.75 9.68
C GLY A 38 5.31 9.33 10.24
N LYS A 39 6.51 8.75 10.24
CA LYS A 39 6.78 7.44 10.81
C LYS A 39 8.17 7.40 11.41
N LEU A 40 8.28 6.99 12.66
CA LEU A 40 9.54 6.65 13.30
C LEU A 40 9.82 5.15 13.18
N VAL A 41 11.06 4.79 12.87
CA VAL A 41 11.60 3.43 12.97
C VAL A 41 12.76 3.48 13.96
N VAL A 42 12.69 2.63 14.96
CA VAL A 42 13.63 2.61 16.09
C VAL A 42 14.47 1.33 16.07
N ALA A 43 15.65 1.38 16.69
CA ALA A 43 16.47 0.23 16.99
C ALA A 43 16.42 -0.07 18.49
N LYS A 44 16.52 -1.33 18.90
CA LYS A 44 16.57 -1.76 20.30
C LYS A 44 17.99 -2.15 20.73
N ASN A 45 18.87 -2.41 19.78
CA ASN A 45 20.23 -2.87 19.98
C ASN A 45 21.10 -2.60 18.74
N GLU A 46 22.38 -2.94 18.83
CA GLU A 46 23.37 -2.76 17.75
C GLU A 46 22.97 -3.47 16.44
N GLU A 47 22.43 -4.70 16.51
CA GLU A 47 22.00 -5.43 15.31
C GLU A 47 20.87 -4.69 14.59
N GLU A 48 19.89 -4.19 15.33
CA GLU A 48 18.78 -3.42 14.76
C GLU A 48 19.25 -2.04 14.26
N LEU A 49 20.26 -1.43 14.90
CA LEU A 49 20.89 -0.20 14.42
C LEU A 49 21.52 -0.40 13.04
N GLN A 50 22.22 -1.52 12.84
CA GLN A 50 22.79 -1.85 11.52
C GLN A 50 21.69 -2.00 10.46
N ARG A 51 20.60 -2.68 10.78
CA ARG A 51 19.42 -2.79 9.88
C ARG A 51 18.79 -1.42 9.59
N LEU A 52 18.82 -0.50 10.53
CA LEU A 52 18.35 0.87 10.37
C LEU A 52 19.19 1.64 9.34
N ASN A 53 20.53 1.48 9.39
CA ASN A 53 21.43 2.04 8.39
C ASN A 53 21.15 1.47 6.97
N ASP A 54 20.90 0.16 6.86
CA ASP A 54 20.52 -0.46 5.59
C ASP A 54 19.19 0.10 5.04
N LEU A 55 18.21 0.38 5.92
CA LEU A 55 16.95 1.00 5.53
C LEU A 55 17.15 2.44 5.06
N LEU A 56 18.04 3.20 5.69
CA LEU A 56 18.39 4.56 5.27
C LEU A 56 18.95 4.57 3.85
N GLU A 57 19.94 3.71 3.57
CA GLU A 57 20.54 3.60 2.24
C GLU A 57 19.52 3.11 1.19
N ARG A 58 18.65 2.19 1.56
CA ARG A 58 17.55 1.74 0.71
C ARG A 58 16.55 2.86 0.43
N GLY A 59 16.20 3.64 1.45
CA GLY A 59 15.33 4.81 1.31
C GLY A 59 15.89 5.83 0.33
N LYS A 60 17.19 6.13 0.43
CA LYS A 60 17.88 7.01 -0.53
C LYS A 60 17.77 6.48 -1.97
N LYS A 61 18.05 5.20 -2.19
CA LYS A 61 17.93 4.55 -3.50
C LYS A 61 16.49 4.56 -4.03
N ASN A 62 15.50 4.42 -3.15
CA ASN A 62 14.08 4.47 -3.50
C ASN A 62 13.58 5.91 -3.71
N GLY A 63 14.40 6.93 -3.42
CA GLY A 63 14.02 8.32 -3.50
C GLY A 63 12.95 8.72 -2.46
N VAL A 64 12.96 8.05 -1.29
CA VAL A 64 12.08 8.36 -0.16
C VAL A 64 12.86 9.26 0.81
N PRO A 65 12.35 10.45 1.17
CA PRO A 65 13.01 11.29 2.15
C PRO A 65 12.99 10.63 3.52
N LEU A 66 14.18 10.41 4.08
CA LEU A 66 14.39 9.88 5.43
C LEU A 66 15.35 10.78 6.18
N GLN A 67 15.09 10.98 7.46
CA GLN A 67 15.94 11.71 8.39
C GLN A 67 16.48 10.74 9.44
N CYS A 68 17.78 10.81 9.71
CA CYS A 68 18.39 10.08 10.81
C CYS A 68 18.37 11.01 12.04
N LEU A 69 17.72 10.56 13.10
CA LEU A 69 17.52 11.32 14.33
C LEU A 69 18.25 10.66 15.50
N THR A 70 18.76 11.46 16.42
CA THR A 70 19.14 11.01 17.76
C THR A 70 17.89 10.66 18.58
N GLU A 71 18.07 9.99 19.73
CA GLU A 71 16.93 9.70 20.63
C GLU A 71 16.26 11.01 21.11
N VAL A 72 17.02 12.06 21.37
CA VAL A 72 16.49 13.36 21.81
C VAL A 72 15.60 13.96 20.74
N GLU A 73 16.07 14.05 19.49
CA GLU A 73 15.28 14.57 18.38
C GLU A 73 14.05 13.71 18.08
N ALA A 74 14.16 12.38 18.21
CA ALA A 74 13.01 11.48 18.04
C ALA A 74 11.93 11.70 19.11
N ARG A 75 12.33 12.07 20.35
CA ARG A 75 11.40 12.41 21.44
C ARG A 75 10.67 13.74 21.23
N GLU A 76 11.19 14.64 20.44
CA GLU A 76 10.47 15.85 20.05
C GLU A 76 9.26 15.51 19.18
N ILE A 77 9.33 14.40 18.40
CA ILE A 77 8.23 13.90 17.56
C ILE A 77 7.26 13.01 18.35
N GLU A 78 7.80 12.06 19.11
CA GLU A 78 7.02 11.15 19.96
C GLU A 78 7.69 11.05 21.34
N PRO A 79 7.15 11.75 22.37
CA PRO A 79 7.81 11.84 23.70
C PRO A 79 8.07 10.50 24.38
N ARG A 80 7.33 9.45 24.04
CA ARG A 80 7.46 8.11 24.63
C ARG A 80 8.41 7.20 23.87
N VAL A 81 8.98 7.68 22.75
CA VAL A 81 9.90 6.86 21.95
C VAL A 81 11.18 6.53 22.73
N LYS A 82 11.64 5.31 22.53
CA LYS A 82 12.96 4.84 22.97
C LYS A 82 13.67 4.21 21.78
N THR A 83 14.91 4.54 21.60
CA THR A 83 15.76 3.97 20.54
C THR A 83 17.18 3.78 21.02
N PHE A 84 17.85 2.77 20.48
CA PHE A 84 19.28 2.59 20.66
C PHE A 84 20.01 3.51 19.68
N GLU A 85 20.67 4.54 20.20
CA GLU A 85 21.43 5.58 19.51
C GLU A 85 20.63 6.43 18.51
N LYS A 86 19.97 5.80 17.52
CA LYS A 86 19.36 6.50 16.38
C LYS A 86 17.98 5.97 16.06
N ALA A 87 17.17 6.83 15.44
CA ALA A 87 15.91 6.48 14.79
C ALA A 87 15.91 6.99 13.35
N LEU A 88 15.09 6.40 12.49
CA LEU A 88 14.76 6.97 11.19
C LEU A 88 13.38 7.60 11.23
N TYR A 89 13.26 8.79 10.70
CA TYR A 89 11.99 9.48 10.51
C TYR A 89 11.66 9.60 9.01
N SER A 90 10.45 9.17 8.65
CA SER A 90 9.90 9.31 7.30
C SER A 90 8.78 10.35 7.33
N PRO A 91 9.01 11.60 6.95
CA PRO A 91 8.03 12.67 7.03
C PRO A 91 6.88 12.50 6.03
N SER A 92 7.09 11.76 4.94
CA SER A 92 6.08 11.53 3.90
C SER A 92 5.08 10.42 4.23
N THR A 93 5.25 9.71 5.35
CA THR A 93 4.30 8.70 5.80
C THR A 93 3.11 9.39 6.47
N ALA A 94 1.91 8.94 6.12
CA ALA A 94 0.67 9.49 6.69
C ALA A 94 -0.32 8.35 7.00
N THR A 95 -1.33 8.65 7.78
CA THR A 95 -2.48 7.78 8.01
C THR A 95 -3.75 8.40 7.44
N ILE A 96 -4.64 7.55 6.96
CA ILE A 96 -5.94 7.91 6.38
C ILE A 96 -7.02 7.00 6.93
N ASP A 97 -8.26 7.41 6.84
CA ASP A 97 -9.40 6.51 7.00
C ASP A 97 -9.61 5.77 5.66
N PRO A 98 -9.37 4.45 5.61
CA PRO A 98 -9.51 3.70 4.35
C PRO A 98 -10.96 3.64 3.86
N LEU A 99 -11.95 3.74 4.77
CA LEU A 99 -13.36 3.74 4.40
C LEU A 99 -13.76 5.05 3.70
N GLU A 100 -13.37 6.20 4.26
CA GLU A 100 -13.59 7.50 3.61
C GLU A 100 -13.00 7.54 2.20
N VAL A 101 -11.77 7.03 2.04
CA VAL A 101 -11.07 7.01 0.75
C VAL A 101 -11.76 6.09 -0.26
N ILE A 102 -12.13 4.87 0.14
CA ILE A 102 -12.77 3.94 -0.81
C ILE A 102 -14.16 4.40 -1.24
N MET A 103 -14.91 5.03 -0.32
CA MET A 103 -16.22 5.60 -0.66
C MET A 103 -16.09 6.79 -1.61
N ALA A 104 -15.07 7.64 -1.43
CA ALA A 104 -14.80 8.73 -2.36
C ALA A 104 -14.41 8.20 -3.76
N MET A 105 -13.56 7.17 -3.82
CA MET A 105 -13.18 6.52 -5.09
C MET A 105 -14.37 5.83 -5.76
N GLN A 106 -15.26 5.21 -4.98
CA GLN A 106 -16.50 4.64 -5.50
C GLN A 106 -17.36 5.73 -6.16
N LYS A 107 -17.58 6.83 -5.44
CA LYS A 107 -18.36 7.95 -5.97
C LYS A 107 -17.77 8.50 -7.26
N ASP A 108 -16.44 8.70 -7.30
CA ASP A 108 -15.76 9.18 -8.51
C ASP A 108 -15.97 8.24 -9.70
N ALA A 109 -15.86 6.93 -9.46
CA ALA A 109 -16.09 5.92 -10.50
C ALA A 109 -17.56 5.93 -11.01
N GLU A 110 -18.53 6.06 -10.11
CA GLU A 110 -19.95 6.16 -10.46
C GLU A 110 -20.24 7.45 -11.23
N ASP A 111 -19.66 8.57 -10.82
CA ASP A 111 -19.79 9.87 -11.52
C ASP A 111 -19.19 9.82 -12.95
N GLU A 112 -18.18 8.97 -13.18
CA GLU A 112 -17.58 8.70 -14.50
C GLU A 112 -18.34 7.59 -15.28
N GLY A 113 -19.49 7.12 -14.79
CA GLY A 113 -20.35 6.16 -15.44
C GLY A 113 -19.93 4.68 -15.28
N VAL A 114 -19.08 4.38 -14.33
CA VAL A 114 -18.70 2.98 -14.00
C VAL A 114 -19.83 2.32 -13.22
N ASN A 115 -20.30 1.17 -13.70
CA ASN A 115 -21.29 0.35 -12.97
C ASN A 115 -20.58 -0.49 -11.90
N ILE A 116 -20.91 -0.26 -10.63
CA ILE A 116 -20.37 -1.00 -9.49
C ILE A 116 -21.43 -1.94 -8.94
N HIS A 117 -21.14 -3.23 -8.93
CA HIS A 117 -22.04 -4.27 -8.44
C HIS A 117 -21.56 -4.78 -7.07
N LEU A 118 -22.01 -4.14 -6.00
CA LEU A 118 -21.73 -4.59 -4.63
C LEU A 118 -22.47 -5.88 -4.31
N GLY A 119 -21.94 -6.68 -3.38
CA GLY A 119 -22.52 -7.96 -2.99
C GLY A 119 -22.45 -9.04 -4.08
N THR A 120 -21.71 -8.79 -5.17
CA THR A 120 -21.57 -9.69 -6.31
C THR A 120 -20.25 -10.44 -6.24
N GLY A 121 -20.31 -11.70 -5.80
CA GLY A 121 -19.13 -12.55 -5.66
C GLY A 121 -18.72 -13.20 -6.99
N TYR A 122 -17.42 -13.19 -7.29
CA TYR A 122 -16.83 -13.94 -8.39
C TYR A 122 -16.96 -15.44 -8.12
N LEU A 123 -17.34 -16.23 -9.12
CA LEU A 123 -17.42 -17.70 -9.04
C LEU A 123 -16.39 -18.39 -9.92
N GLN A 124 -16.37 -18.06 -11.21
CA GLN A 124 -15.44 -18.65 -12.19
C GLN A 124 -15.33 -17.78 -13.44
N ALA A 125 -14.33 -18.06 -14.26
CA ALA A 125 -14.20 -17.49 -15.59
C ALA A 125 -13.95 -18.56 -16.66
N GLN A 126 -14.47 -18.31 -17.85
CA GLN A 126 -14.18 -19.11 -19.04
C GLN A 126 -13.97 -18.16 -20.24
N GLY A 127 -12.73 -18.08 -20.70
CA GLY A 127 -12.34 -17.09 -21.68
C GLY A 127 -12.55 -15.66 -21.16
N ASN A 128 -13.35 -14.86 -21.85
CA ASN A 128 -13.71 -13.48 -21.47
C ASN A 128 -15.06 -13.37 -20.74
N ARG A 129 -15.68 -14.50 -20.41
CA ARG A 129 -16.92 -14.58 -19.66
C ARG A 129 -16.64 -14.84 -18.18
N VAL A 130 -17.17 -13.98 -17.32
CA VAL A 130 -17.07 -14.07 -15.86
C VAL A 130 -18.44 -14.40 -15.28
N SER A 131 -18.52 -15.49 -14.52
CA SER A 131 -19.72 -15.89 -13.77
C SER A 131 -19.62 -15.39 -12.34
N THR A 132 -20.70 -14.84 -11.84
CA THR A 132 -20.79 -14.26 -10.49
C THR A 132 -22.05 -14.76 -9.79
N SER A 133 -22.19 -14.46 -8.49
CA SER A 133 -23.38 -14.80 -7.69
C SER A 133 -24.67 -14.12 -8.17
N SER A 134 -24.57 -13.07 -8.99
CA SER A 134 -25.74 -12.31 -9.50
C SER A 134 -25.90 -12.41 -11.02
N GLY A 135 -25.12 -13.24 -11.70
CA GLY A 135 -25.22 -13.43 -13.15
C GLY A 135 -23.88 -13.60 -13.83
N SER A 136 -23.87 -13.54 -15.15
CA SER A 136 -22.65 -13.64 -15.96
C SER A 136 -22.44 -12.37 -16.76
N TYR A 137 -21.18 -11.97 -16.86
CA TYR A 137 -20.74 -10.81 -17.61
C TYR A 137 -19.76 -11.25 -18.69
N GLU A 138 -19.80 -10.61 -19.82
CA GLU A 138 -18.86 -10.81 -20.91
C GLU A 138 -18.19 -9.49 -21.25
N ALA A 139 -16.85 -9.47 -21.34
CA ALA A 139 -16.08 -8.28 -21.58
C ALA A 139 -14.90 -8.55 -22.49
N ARG A 140 -14.55 -7.56 -23.30
CA ARG A 140 -13.34 -7.64 -24.16
C ARG A 140 -12.06 -7.74 -23.34
N MET A 141 -12.05 -7.18 -22.15
CA MET A 141 -10.92 -7.20 -21.23
C MET A 141 -11.41 -7.40 -19.80
N VAL A 142 -10.74 -8.26 -19.06
CA VAL A 142 -10.99 -8.49 -17.63
C VAL A 142 -9.76 -8.09 -16.83
N ILE A 143 -9.95 -7.25 -15.83
CA ILE A 143 -8.89 -6.83 -14.90
C ILE A 143 -9.12 -7.53 -13.57
N ASN A 144 -8.18 -8.36 -13.18
CA ASN A 144 -8.21 -9.03 -11.88
C ASN A 144 -7.58 -8.13 -10.81
N ALA A 145 -8.40 -7.54 -9.95
CA ALA A 145 -8.01 -6.77 -8.78
C ALA A 145 -8.54 -7.42 -7.48
N GLY A 146 -8.65 -8.75 -7.45
CA GLY A 146 -9.29 -9.55 -6.40
C GLY A 146 -8.55 -9.64 -5.06
N GLY A 147 -7.55 -8.79 -4.80
CA GLY A 147 -6.84 -8.72 -3.51
C GLY A 147 -6.28 -10.09 -3.09
N LEU A 148 -6.68 -10.59 -1.92
CA LEU A 148 -6.22 -11.89 -1.39
C LEU A 148 -6.67 -13.10 -2.23
N TYR A 149 -7.60 -12.93 -3.15
CA TYR A 149 -8.10 -13.97 -4.05
C TYR A 149 -7.55 -13.87 -5.47
N ALA A 150 -6.69 -12.89 -5.74
CA ALA A 150 -6.19 -12.62 -7.09
C ALA A 150 -5.45 -13.80 -7.72
N ASP A 151 -4.74 -14.62 -6.94
CA ASP A 151 -4.07 -15.84 -7.42
C ASP A 151 -5.08 -16.91 -7.87
N LYS A 152 -6.18 -17.09 -7.14
CA LYS A 152 -7.24 -18.05 -7.49
C LYS A 152 -7.95 -17.63 -8.77
N ILE A 153 -8.35 -16.34 -8.85
CA ILE A 153 -8.97 -15.78 -10.06
C ILE A 153 -8.02 -15.91 -11.27
N ALA A 154 -6.74 -15.59 -11.10
CA ALA A 154 -5.76 -15.71 -12.17
C ALA A 154 -5.61 -17.15 -12.71
N MET A 155 -5.77 -18.16 -11.84
CA MET A 155 -5.70 -19.57 -12.27
C MET A 155 -6.86 -19.95 -13.20
N ASP A 156 -8.05 -19.42 -12.99
CA ASP A 156 -9.21 -19.68 -13.88
C ASP A 156 -8.94 -19.15 -15.29
N PHE A 157 -8.16 -18.08 -15.41
CA PHE A 157 -7.70 -17.54 -16.69
C PHE A 157 -6.41 -18.21 -17.22
N GLY A 158 -5.93 -19.26 -16.57
CA GLY A 158 -4.72 -20.01 -16.98
C GLY A 158 -3.39 -19.42 -16.54
N PHE A 159 -3.40 -18.34 -15.74
CA PHE A 159 -2.20 -17.65 -15.25
C PHE A 159 -1.81 -18.14 -13.85
N SER A 160 -0.61 -17.74 -13.42
CA SER A 160 -0.15 -17.82 -12.02
C SER A 160 -0.16 -19.21 -11.38
N LYS A 161 -0.06 -20.29 -12.14
CA LYS A 161 -0.07 -21.68 -11.62
C LYS A 161 1.04 -21.94 -10.58
N LYS A 162 2.16 -21.18 -10.66
CA LYS A 162 3.33 -21.32 -9.77
C LYS A 162 3.30 -20.37 -8.57
N TYR A 163 2.33 -19.45 -8.49
CA TYR A 163 2.29 -18.41 -7.46
C TYR A 163 1.06 -18.60 -6.57
N ARG A 164 1.22 -18.26 -5.31
CA ARG A 164 0.13 -18.23 -4.32
C ARG A 164 0.27 -16.98 -3.47
N ILE A 165 -0.86 -16.40 -3.09
CA ILE A 165 -0.90 -15.36 -2.09
C ILE A 165 -0.93 -16.03 -0.72
N LEU A 166 0.05 -15.70 0.12
CA LEU A 166 0.10 -16.13 1.51
C LEU A 166 -0.28 -14.93 2.39
N PRO A 167 -1.49 -14.91 2.96
CA PRO A 167 -1.91 -13.81 3.82
C PRO A 167 -1.23 -13.91 5.19
N PHE A 168 -0.72 -12.80 5.68
CA PHE A 168 -0.24 -12.67 7.04
C PHE A 168 -1.17 -11.74 7.82
N LYS A 169 -1.50 -12.14 9.05
CA LYS A 169 -2.18 -11.26 9.98
C LYS A 169 -1.13 -10.37 10.64
N GLY A 170 -1.31 -9.05 10.51
CA GLY A 170 -0.52 -8.02 11.18
C GLY A 170 -1.07 -7.69 12.57
#